data_b3886c4ee94b19069b300bdf0629b70f
#
_entry.id   b3886c4ee94b19069b300bdf0629b70f
#
_cell.length_a   1.000
_cell.length_b   1.000
_cell.length_c   1.000
_cell.angle_alpha   90.00
_cell.angle_beta   90.00
_cell.angle_gamma   90.00
#
_symmetry.space_group_name_H-M   'P 1'
#
loop_
_entity.id
_entity.type
_entity.pdbx_description
1 polymer ?
#
loop_
_entity_poly.entity_id
_entity_poly.type
_entity_poly.pdbx_seq_one_letter_code
_entity_poly.pdbx_strand_id
1 'polypeptide(L)'
;MTRVRFVRREEGNFKYYEGMSFTYTLKSRNRYDVNRCDSWSLRYSQVQFDIVEAVRRQFTAVDILNPGDRAVSDYFRDIEKAGLRTVRMESSYGRDTSVIRQYEERYAAILDSLEPNPIYKAGPVNCGHGYSLIFGLFYEHFIDGLPGELITSPGLQMGMGYNYNNLSLQFILAGADVGHVPYAPFHYDSKLDYQWREGRKVTAARLSLNIGYRVLDRPYISLAPFAGVGYMSLSQKTNLPDPNNAEKYAYSDLYGQYYRLGLNLDWNLGRSLSAGISDSESLWNYNRVYREQKARFQLYGARTQLSGIGTGYSVGLSISFNIDTWINKRL
;
A
#
# COMPACT_ATOMS: atom_id res chain seq x y z
N MET A 1 10.03 29.93 16.16
CA MET A 1 9.65 28.52 16.31
C MET A 1 8.78 28.14 15.14
N THR A 2 9.25 27.20 14.33
CA THR A 2 8.51 26.69 13.17
C THR A 2 7.58 25.58 13.58
N ARG A 3 6.40 25.55 13.03
CA ARG A 3 5.45 24.45 13.17
C ARG A 3 4.97 24.03 11.78
N VAL A 4 4.95 22.74 11.57
CA VAL A 4 4.40 22.16 10.36
C VAL A 4 3.02 21.59 10.69
N ARG A 5 2.05 21.91 9.86
CA ARG A 5 0.69 21.35 9.93
C ARG A 5 0.41 20.60 8.65
N PHE A 6 0.01 19.36 8.79
CA PHE A 6 -0.47 18.56 7.67
C PHE A 6 -1.98 18.56 7.67
N VAL A 7 -2.55 18.89 6.52
CA VAL A 7 -3.98 18.83 6.30
C VAL A 7 -4.22 17.72 5.29
N ARG A 8 -5.03 16.75 5.68
CA ARG A 8 -5.49 15.72 4.76
C ARG A 8 -6.49 16.34 3.82
N ARG A 9 -6.21 16.23 2.52
CA ARG A 9 -7.10 16.66 1.45
C ARG A 9 -7.63 15.44 0.71
N GLU A 10 -8.81 15.59 0.13
CA GLU A 10 -9.44 14.57 -0.70
C GLU A 10 -9.81 15.20 -2.04
N GLU A 11 -9.38 14.58 -3.13
CA GLU A 11 -9.73 14.96 -4.49
C GLU A 11 -10.23 13.70 -5.20
N GLY A 12 -11.56 13.59 -5.30
CA GLY A 12 -12.19 12.32 -5.67
C GLY A 12 -11.88 11.23 -4.65
N ASN A 13 -11.41 10.08 -5.10
CA ASN A 13 -10.96 8.97 -4.24
C ASN A 13 -9.51 9.11 -3.80
N PHE A 14 -8.86 10.19 -4.16
CA PHE A 14 -7.47 10.42 -3.85
C PHE A 14 -7.34 11.19 -2.53
N LYS A 15 -6.60 10.61 -1.57
CA LYS A 15 -6.27 11.25 -0.29
C LYS A 15 -4.80 11.60 -0.29
N TYR A 16 -4.50 12.88 -0.22
CA TYR A 16 -3.14 13.38 -0.11
C TYR A 16 -2.97 14.28 1.11
N TYR A 17 -1.73 14.52 1.49
CA TYR A 17 -1.43 15.46 2.56
C TYR A 17 -0.91 16.75 1.96
N GLU A 18 -1.54 17.85 2.31
CA GLU A 18 -1.06 19.18 2.04
C GLU A 18 -0.30 19.66 3.27
N GLY A 19 1.00 19.86 3.11
CA GLY A 19 1.85 20.37 4.17
C GLY A 19 1.89 21.89 4.12
N MET A 20 1.63 22.52 5.25
CA MET A 20 1.83 23.95 5.47
C MET A 20 2.76 24.15 6.65
N SER A 21 3.75 25.01 6.49
CA SER A 21 4.61 25.43 7.59
C SER A 21 4.33 26.87 7.96
N PHE A 22 4.45 27.20 9.23
CA PHE A 22 4.31 28.57 9.72
C PHE A 22 5.22 28.82 10.92
N THR A 23 5.73 30.04 10.97
CA THR A 23 6.52 30.54 12.10
C THR A 23 5.59 31.26 13.07
N TYR A 24 5.77 31.04 14.35
CA TYR A 24 4.98 31.70 15.39
C TYR A 24 5.82 31.97 16.64
N THR A 25 5.36 32.94 17.40
CA THR A 25 5.89 33.25 18.73
C THR A 25 4.85 32.87 19.79
N LEU A 26 5.29 32.25 20.88
CA LEU A 26 4.39 31.93 21.99
C LEU A 26 4.24 33.16 22.91
N LYS A 27 3.03 33.70 22.99
CA LYS A 27 2.74 34.83 23.89
C LYS A 27 3.16 34.54 25.35
N SER A 28 2.99 33.30 25.79
CA SER A 28 3.37 32.88 27.14
C SER A 28 4.87 32.91 27.45
N ARG A 29 5.72 32.93 26.41
CA ARG A 29 7.17 32.97 26.54
C ARG A 29 7.77 34.33 26.20
N ASN A 30 6.99 35.21 25.59
CA ASN A 30 7.38 36.55 25.28
C ASN A 30 7.05 37.44 26.46
N ARG A 31 8.01 37.64 27.37
CA ARG A 31 7.91 38.63 28.44
C ARG A 31 8.43 39.93 27.89
N TYR A 32 7.54 40.85 27.53
CA TYR A 32 7.89 42.22 27.20
C TYR A 32 7.90 43.03 28.49
N ASP A 33 9.04 43.60 28.79
CA ASP A 33 9.10 44.69 29.75
C ASP A 33 8.82 45.98 28.96
N VAL A 34 7.59 46.47 29.06
CA VAL A 34 7.10 47.66 28.32
C VAL A 34 7.99 48.84 28.58
N ASN A 35 8.63 48.92 29.75
CA ASN A 35 9.52 50.04 30.16
C ASN A 35 10.94 49.93 29.58
N ARG A 36 11.29 48.78 28.95
CA ARG A 36 12.60 48.50 28.36
C ARG A 36 12.57 48.24 26.88
N CYS A 37 11.40 48.37 26.24
CA CYS A 37 11.23 48.08 24.83
C CYS A 37 11.61 49.30 24.01
N ASP A 38 12.89 49.42 23.64
CA ASP A 38 13.36 50.38 22.67
C ASP A 38 13.21 49.88 21.24
N SER A 39 13.38 50.74 20.26
CA SER A 39 13.26 50.40 18.84
C SER A 39 14.26 49.33 18.40
N TRP A 40 15.42 49.26 19.03
CA TRP A 40 16.45 48.27 18.70
C TRP A 40 16.13 46.88 19.26
N SER A 41 15.54 46.80 20.42
CA SER A 41 15.06 45.53 20.99
C SER A 41 13.97 44.91 20.11
N LEU A 42 13.10 45.76 19.53
CA LEU A 42 12.09 45.30 18.59
C LEU A 42 12.73 44.79 17.29
N ARG A 43 13.67 45.54 16.72
CA ARG A 43 14.39 45.14 15.49
C ARG A 43 15.19 43.84 15.71
N TYR A 44 15.87 43.72 16.83
CA TYR A 44 16.56 42.47 17.19
C TYR A 44 15.60 41.26 17.27
N SER A 45 14.43 41.47 17.83
CA SER A 45 13.39 40.42 17.89
C SER A 45 12.86 40.07 16.50
N GLN A 46 12.73 41.08 15.60
CA GLN A 46 12.32 40.85 14.21
C GLN A 46 13.39 40.02 13.46
N VAL A 47 14.68 40.38 13.59
CA VAL A 47 15.78 39.59 13.00
C VAL A 47 15.71 38.11 13.44
N GLN A 48 15.47 37.88 14.73
CA GLN A 48 15.33 36.51 15.21
C GLN A 48 14.13 35.77 14.55
N PHE A 49 13.02 36.48 14.35
CA PHE A 49 11.87 35.93 13.65
C PHE A 49 12.20 35.66 12.17
N ASP A 50 12.88 36.57 11.50
CA ASP A 50 13.26 36.48 10.10
C ASP A 50 14.22 35.32 9.83
N ILE A 51 15.14 35.03 10.74
CA ILE A 51 16.01 33.85 10.68
C ILE A 51 15.16 32.57 10.68
N VAL A 52 14.24 32.45 11.61
CA VAL A 52 13.39 31.28 11.74
C VAL A 52 12.47 31.16 10.51
N GLU A 53 11.93 32.26 10.03
CA GLU A 53 11.08 32.31 8.84
C GLU A 53 11.84 31.95 7.57
N ALA A 54 13.09 32.42 7.41
CA ALA A 54 13.94 32.04 6.28
C ALA A 54 14.24 30.54 6.28
N VAL A 55 14.60 29.98 7.44
CA VAL A 55 14.76 28.53 7.59
C VAL A 55 13.48 27.80 7.17
N ARG A 56 12.32 28.24 7.63
CA ARG A 56 11.03 27.66 7.27
C ARG A 56 10.78 27.65 5.76
N ARG A 57 11.06 28.77 5.07
CA ARG A 57 10.80 28.90 3.62
C ARG A 57 11.80 28.13 2.77
N GLN A 58 13.01 27.86 3.26
CA GLN A 58 14.04 27.12 2.53
C GLN A 58 13.78 25.62 2.47
N PHE A 59 12.91 25.08 3.34
CA PHE A 59 12.63 23.66 3.34
C PHE A 59 11.77 23.24 2.15
N THR A 60 12.16 22.13 1.57
CA THR A 60 11.44 21.54 0.43
C THR A 60 10.19 20.77 0.88
N ALA A 61 9.27 20.55 -0.05
CA ALA A 61 8.08 19.69 0.18
C ALA A 61 8.44 18.31 0.71
N VAL A 62 9.59 17.79 0.31
CA VAL A 62 10.08 16.45 0.70
C VAL A 62 10.38 16.38 2.19
N ASP A 63 10.99 17.44 2.74
CA ASP A 63 11.37 17.48 4.14
C ASP A 63 10.16 17.68 5.05
N ILE A 64 9.14 18.39 4.55
CA ILE A 64 7.93 18.73 5.32
C ILE A 64 6.91 17.60 5.33
N LEU A 65 6.89 16.75 4.30
CA LEU A 65 5.88 15.70 4.14
C LEU A 65 6.20 14.40 4.89
N ASN A 66 7.22 14.42 5.71
CA ASN A 66 7.59 13.33 6.62
C ASN A 66 7.16 13.64 8.07
N PRO A 67 5.84 13.67 8.38
CA PRO A 67 5.35 14.14 9.69
C PRO A 67 5.70 13.22 10.86
N GLY A 68 6.17 12.01 10.58
CA GLY A 68 6.61 11.05 11.60
C GLY A 68 8.10 11.10 11.90
N ASP A 69 8.86 11.91 11.17
CA ASP A 69 10.29 11.95 11.32
C ASP A 69 10.71 12.94 12.40
N ARG A 70 11.05 12.38 13.54
CA ARG A 70 11.64 13.12 14.64
C ARG A 70 12.96 13.78 14.23
N ALA A 71 13.72 13.13 13.33
CA ALA A 71 14.99 13.63 12.81
C ALA A 71 14.80 14.91 11.99
N VAL A 72 13.75 15.02 11.16
CA VAL A 72 13.46 16.25 10.40
C VAL A 72 13.10 17.41 11.34
N SER A 73 12.23 17.15 12.33
CA SER A 73 11.86 18.16 13.32
C SER A 73 13.06 18.59 14.18
N ASP A 74 13.95 17.65 14.50
CA ASP A 74 15.16 17.92 15.27
C ASP A 74 16.17 18.69 14.42
N TYR A 75 16.33 18.34 13.16
CA TYR A 75 17.18 19.06 12.20
C TYR A 75 16.73 20.52 12.00
N PHE A 76 15.44 20.77 11.81
CA PHE A 76 14.86 22.11 11.79
C PHE A 76 15.23 22.90 13.04
N ARG A 77 14.95 22.29 14.19
CA ARG A 77 15.22 22.91 15.47
C ARG A 77 16.70 23.24 15.68
N ASP A 78 17.58 22.37 15.17
CA ASP A 78 19.03 22.57 15.34
C ASP A 78 19.54 23.67 14.42
N ILE A 79 19.05 23.81 13.18
CA ILE A 79 19.38 24.93 12.29
C ILE A 79 18.82 26.24 12.85
N GLU A 80 17.57 26.27 13.30
CA GLU A 80 17.00 27.46 13.96
C GLU A 80 17.83 27.88 15.17
N LYS A 81 18.20 26.93 16.03
CA LYS A 81 19.03 27.20 17.20
C LYS A 81 20.41 27.72 16.83
N ALA A 82 21.04 27.13 15.81
CA ALA A 82 22.34 27.57 15.34
C ALA A 82 22.29 29.03 14.83
N GLY A 83 21.34 29.36 13.95
CA GLY A 83 21.13 30.71 13.44
C GLY A 83 20.85 31.74 14.55
N LEU A 84 19.95 31.39 15.48
CA LEU A 84 19.63 32.24 16.62
C LEU A 84 20.82 32.40 17.58
N ARG A 85 21.64 31.37 17.76
CA ARG A 85 22.85 31.45 18.58
C ARG A 85 23.87 32.40 17.94
N THR A 86 24.09 32.27 16.64
CA THR A 86 25.03 33.11 15.89
C THR A 86 24.68 34.59 16.03
N VAL A 87 23.43 34.99 15.73
CA VAL A 87 23.02 36.37 15.82
C VAL A 87 23.11 36.91 17.26
N ARG A 88 22.82 36.09 18.27
CA ARG A 88 22.96 36.48 19.68
C ARG A 88 24.40 36.80 20.05
N MET A 89 25.31 35.96 19.62
CA MET A 89 26.73 36.14 19.94
C MET A 89 27.33 37.36 19.21
N GLU A 90 27.10 37.44 17.90
CA GLU A 90 27.66 38.49 17.06
C GLU A 90 27.09 39.86 17.40
N SER A 91 25.78 39.96 17.68
CA SER A 91 25.14 41.22 18.07
C SER A 91 25.31 41.54 19.57
N SER A 92 26.13 40.81 20.30
CA SER A 92 26.27 40.98 21.76
C SER A 92 24.90 41.02 22.47
N TYR A 93 24.03 40.03 22.14
CA TYR A 93 22.66 39.93 22.63
C TYR A 93 21.77 41.12 22.25
N GLY A 94 21.95 41.66 21.05
CA GLY A 94 21.17 42.77 20.53
C GLY A 94 21.67 44.15 20.92
N ARG A 95 22.87 44.28 21.47
CA ARG A 95 23.48 45.53 21.85
C ARG A 95 24.22 46.20 20.69
N ASP A 96 24.77 45.41 19.78
CA ASP A 96 25.46 45.93 18.60
C ASP A 96 24.43 46.20 17.48
N THR A 97 24.12 47.47 17.34
CA THR A 97 23.11 47.94 16.36
C THR A 97 23.59 47.84 14.92
N SER A 98 24.89 47.85 14.68
CA SER A 98 25.47 47.72 13.35
C SER A 98 25.31 46.30 12.83
N VAL A 99 25.53 45.30 13.66
CA VAL A 99 25.33 43.87 13.36
C VAL A 99 23.86 43.60 13.16
N ILE A 100 22.98 44.14 13.99
CA ILE A 100 21.51 43.95 13.80
C ILE A 100 21.09 44.43 12.42
N ARG A 101 21.55 45.61 11.98
CA ARG A 101 21.24 46.17 10.66
C ARG A 101 21.72 45.26 9.51
N GLN A 102 22.94 44.72 9.61
CA GLN A 102 23.46 43.77 8.62
C GLN A 102 22.60 42.50 8.52
N TYR A 103 22.16 41.99 9.65
CA TYR A 103 21.24 40.82 9.66
C TYR A 103 19.87 41.15 9.07
N GLU A 104 19.30 42.31 9.36
CA GLU A 104 18.03 42.77 8.75
C GLU A 104 18.14 42.81 7.23
N GLU A 105 19.16 43.47 6.69
CA GLU A 105 19.38 43.56 5.25
C GLU A 105 19.57 42.18 4.62
N ARG A 106 20.40 41.35 5.25
CA ARG A 106 20.65 39.99 4.77
C ARG A 106 19.39 39.13 4.72
N TYR A 107 18.63 39.11 5.82
CA TYR A 107 17.45 38.26 5.89
C TYR A 107 16.25 38.82 5.13
N ALA A 108 16.14 40.13 4.98
CA ALA A 108 15.18 40.74 4.06
C ALA A 108 15.42 40.24 2.62
N ALA A 109 16.66 40.31 2.13
CA ALA A 109 17.01 39.81 0.80
C ALA A 109 16.74 38.33 0.62
N ILE A 110 17.01 37.50 1.64
CA ILE A 110 16.69 36.04 1.61
C ILE A 110 15.18 35.82 1.55
N LEU A 111 14.42 36.52 2.40
CA LEU A 111 12.96 36.37 2.46
C LEU A 111 12.26 36.82 1.18
N ASP A 112 12.77 37.86 0.54
CA ASP A 112 12.26 38.37 -0.74
C ASP A 112 12.51 37.39 -1.89
N SER A 113 13.56 36.58 -1.80
CA SER A 113 13.88 35.55 -2.80
C SER A 113 13.08 34.25 -2.62
N LEU A 114 12.42 34.06 -1.49
CA LEU A 114 11.72 32.83 -1.14
C LEU A 114 10.20 33.00 -1.16
N GLU A 115 9.49 31.97 -1.59
CA GLU A 115 8.02 31.98 -1.59
C GLU A 115 7.47 32.09 -0.16
N PRO A 116 6.63 33.11 0.14
CA PRO A 116 6.20 33.39 1.51
C PRO A 116 5.32 32.29 2.12
N ASN A 117 4.50 31.62 1.30
CA ASN A 117 3.60 30.58 1.75
C ASN A 117 3.70 29.34 0.85
N PRO A 118 4.81 28.58 0.92
CA PRO A 118 4.96 27.41 0.10
C PRO A 118 3.91 26.38 0.50
N ILE A 119 3.03 26.06 -0.44
CA ILE A 119 2.05 24.98 -0.30
C ILE A 119 2.62 23.75 -0.98
N TYR A 120 2.84 22.70 -0.20
CA TYR A 120 3.42 21.46 -0.69
C TYR A 120 2.33 20.45 -0.95
N LYS A 121 2.09 20.15 -2.21
CA LYS A 121 1.23 19.03 -2.62
C LYS A 121 2.11 17.83 -2.88
N ALA A 122 2.03 16.81 -2.02
CA ALA A 122 2.60 15.52 -2.33
C ALA A 122 1.61 14.74 -3.15
N GLY A 123 1.81 14.73 -4.43
CA GLY A 123 1.19 13.76 -5.33
C GLY A 123 1.99 12.46 -5.34
N PRO A 124 1.37 11.29 -5.56
CA PRO A 124 2.10 10.06 -5.76
C PRO A 124 2.84 10.12 -7.09
N VAL A 125 4.16 10.09 -7.02
CA VAL A 125 4.97 9.74 -8.19
C VAL A 125 5.14 8.24 -8.16
N ASN A 126 4.35 7.55 -8.96
CA ASN A 126 4.44 6.11 -9.09
C ASN A 126 5.76 5.75 -9.77
N CYS A 127 6.61 4.96 -9.12
CA CYS A 127 7.84 4.45 -9.72
C CYS A 127 7.61 3.20 -10.60
N GLY A 128 6.35 2.84 -10.81
CA GLY A 128 5.98 1.69 -11.62
C GLY A 128 6.04 0.34 -10.90
N HIS A 129 6.54 0.29 -9.67
CA HIS A 129 6.67 -0.95 -8.90
C HIS A 129 5.71 -0.96 -7.72
N GLY A 130 5.09 -2.10 -7.46
CA GLY A 130 4.18 -2.26 -6.33
C GLY A 130 3.93 -3.72 -5.96
N TYR A 131 3.37 -3.92 -4.79
CA TYR A 131 2.94 -5.23 -4.27
C TYR A 131 1.46 -5.20 -3.97
N SER A 132 0.81 -6.34 -4.14
CA SER A 132 -0.62 -6.52 -3.85
C SER A 132 -0.82 -7.58 -2.80
N LEU A 133 -1.76 -7.34 -1.89
CA LEU A 133 -2.36 -8.37 -1.04
C LEU A 133 -3.82 -8.53 -1.46
N ILE A 134 -4.26 -9.77 -1.57
CA ILE A 134 -5.56 -10.14 -2.13
C ILE A 134 -6.26 -11.06 -1.14
N PHE A 135 -7.50 -10.72 -0.76
CA PHE A 135 -8.35 -11.54 0.09
C PHE A 135 -9.77 -11.51 -0.46
N GLY A 136 -10.41 -12.66 -0.60
CA GLY A 136 -11.75 -12.66 -1.18
C GLY A 136 -12.47 -13.98 -1.15
N LEU A 137 -13.63 -13.96 -1.77
CA LEU A 137 -14.49 -15.09 -2.01
C LEU A 137 -14.50 -15.42 -3.50
N PHE A 138 -14.66 -16.67 -3.83
CA PHE A 138 -14.89 -17.09 -5.20
C PHE A 138 -16.00 -18.13 -5.27
N TYR A 139 -16.61 -18.20 -6.44
CA TYR A 139 -17.56 -19.25 -6.81
C TYR A 139 -17.20 -19.72 -8.22
N GLU A 140 -17.23 -21.03 -8.46
CA GLU A 140 -16.93 -21.59 -9.75
C GLU A 140 -17.88 -22.74 -10.06
N HIS A 141 -18.45 -22.71 -11.24
CA HIS A 141 -19.38 -23.70 -11.72
C HIS A 141 -18.77 -24.44 -12.90
N PHE A 142 -18.67 -25.76 -12.80
CA PHE A 142 -18.25 -26.62 -13.90
C PHE A 142 -19.38 -26.79 -14.90
N ILE A 143 -19.12 -26.50 -16.17
CA ILE A 143 -20.12 -26.49 -17.23
C ILE A 143 -20.09 -27.81 -17.99
N ASP A 144 -18.90 -28.34 -18.24
CA ASP A 144 -18.70 -29.50 -19.10
C ASP A 144 -17.42 -30.29 -18.77
N GLY A 145 -17.37 -31.56 -19.15
CA GLY A 145 -16.17 -32.42 -19.18
C GLY A 145 -15.75 -33.05 -17.86
N LEU A 146 -16.14 -32.53 -16.72
CA LEU A 146 -16.10 -33.23 -15.44
C LEU A 146 -17.50 -33.74 -15.12
N PRO A 147 -17.61 -34.80 -14.32
CA PRO A 147 -18.93 -35.35 -13.96
C PRO A 147 -19.83 -34.24 -13.45
N GLY A 148 -20.95 -34.03 -14.12
CA GLY A 148 -21.76 -32.83 -14.24
C GLY A 148 -22.37 -32.19 -13.02
N GLU A 149 -21.93 -32.51 -11.80
CA GLU A 149 -22.48 -31.95 -10.57
C GLU A 149 -21.42 -31.50 -9.56
N LEU A 150 -20.18 -31.38 -10.00
CA LEU A 150 -19.15 -30.78 -9.16
C LEU A 150 -19.36 -29.24 -9.08
N ILE A 151 -20.44 -28.84 -8.40
CA ILE A 151 -20.72 -27.45 -8.12
C ILE A 151 -19.86 -27.03 -6.90
N THR A 152 -18.96 -26.09 -7.09
CA THR A 152 -18.24 -25.56 -5.95
C THR A 152 -19.17 -24.73 -5.09
N SER A 153 -19.15 -24.94 -3.79
CA SER A 153 -19.65 -23.92 -2.86
C SER A 153 -18.77 -22.68 -2.89
N PRO A 154 -19.27 -21.53 -2.43
CA PRO A 154 -18.42 -20.36 -2.28
C PRO A 154 -17.16 -20.69 -1.47
N GLY A 155 -16.00 -20.37 -2.01
CA GLY A 155 -14.71 -20.63 -1.38
C GLY A 155 -13.99 -19.35 -1.01
N LEU A 156 -12.91 -19.54 -0.27
CA LEU A 156 -12.00 -18.45 0.12
C LEU A 156 -10.81 -18.42 -0.81
N GLN A 157 -10.35 -17.22 -1.14
CA GLN A 157 -9.09 -17.01 -1.84
C GLN A 157 -8.23 -15.98 -1.13
N MET A 158 -6.94 -16.23 -1.16
CA MET A 158 -5.93 -15.28 -0.72
C MET A 158 -4.77 -15.26 -1.71
N GLY A 159 -4.08 -14.14 -1.79
CA GLY A 159 -2.97 -14.04 -2.72
C GLY A 159 -2.08 -12.85 -2.45
N MET A 160 -0.96 -12.88 -3.15
CA MET A 160 -0.03 -11.79 -3.24
C MET A 160 0.32 -11.52 -4.70
N GLY A 161 0.70 -10.29 -5.00
CA GLY A 161 1.07 -9.90 -6.34
C GLY A 161 2.21 -8.92 -6.39
N TYR A 162 2.81 -8.86 -7.56
CA TYR A 162 3.77 -7.83 -7.93
C TYR A 162 3.23 -7.07 -9.13
N ASN A 163 3.23 -5.76 -9.03
CA ASN A 163 2.76 -4.86 -10.08
C ASN A 163 3.96 -4.10 -10.66
N TYR A 164 4.02 -4.04 -11.98
CA TYR A 164 4.98 -3.24 -12.71
C TYR A 164 4.27 -2.42 -13.79
N ASN A 165 4.16 -1.12 -13.59
CA ASN A 165 3.33 -0.25 -14.42
C ASN A 165 1.90 -0.80 -14.57
N ASN A 166 1.51 -1.18 -15.80
CA ASN A 166 0.21 -1.77 -16.09
C ASN A 166 0.17 -3.30 -15.99
N LEU A 167 1.32 -3.94 -15.79
CA LEU A 167 1.43 -5.38 -15.63
C LEU A 167 1.23 -5.79 -14.17
N SER A 168 0.51 -6.89 -13.95
CA SER A 168 0.37 -7.51 -12.63
C SER A 168 0.68 -9.00 -12.71
N LEU A 169 1.50 -9.49 -11.80
CA LEU A 169 1.76 -10.90 -11.59
C LEU A 169 1.19 -11.27 -10.23
N GLN A 170 0.29 -12.26 -10.16
CA GLN A 170 -0.43 -12.60 -8.96
C GLN A 170 -0.36 -14.11 -8.68
N PHE A 171 0.01 -14.43 -7.46
CA PHE A 171 -0.01 -15.77 -6.91
C PHE A 171 -1.25 -15.90 -6.02
N ILE A 172 -2.13 -16.84 -6.32
CA ILE A 172 -3.41 -17.01 -5.63
C ILE A 172 -3.56 -18.45 -5.15
N LEU A 173 -3.86 -18.57 -3.86
CA LEU A 173 -4.35 -19.76 -3.20
C LEU A 173 -5.86 -19.64 -3.04
N ALA A 174 -6.59 -20.69 -3.39
CA ALA A 174 -8.03 -20.74 -3.24
C ALA A 174 -8.46 -22.13 -2.74
N GLY A 175 -9.45 -22.14 -1.87
CA GLY A 175 -10.01 -23.36 -1.32
C GLY A 175 -11.53 -23.29 -1.22
N ALA A 176 -12.21 -24.36 -1.59
CA ALA A 176 -13.65 -24.49 -1.50
C ALA A 176 -14.05 -25.94 -1.19
N ASP A 177 -15.21 -26.07 -0.59
CA ASP A 177 -15.91 -27.35 -0.62
C ASP A 177 -16.49 -27.53 -2.03
N VAL A 178 -16.11 -28.57 -2.69
CA VAL A 178 -16.73 -29.02 -3.94
C VAL A 178 -17.80 -30.02 -3.53
N GLY A 179 -18.95 -30.00 -4.14
CA GLY A 179 -20.08 -30.89 -3.86
C GLY A 179 -19.74 -32.32 -3.51
N HIS A 180 -20.67 -33.23 -3.75
CA HIS A 180 -20.48 -34.62 -3.46
C HIS A 180 -20.07 -35.37 -4.74
N VAL A 181 -19.36 -36.47 -4.61
CA VAL A 181 -19.08 -37.36 -5.74
C VAL A 181 -20.41 -37.80 -6.36
N PRO A 182 -20.66 -37.48 -7.64
CA PRO A 182 -21.98 -37.66 -8.24
C PRO A 182 -22.30 -39.12 -8.61
N TYR A 183 -21.28 -39.96 -8.82
CA TYR A 183 -21.43 -41.40 -9.10
C TYR A 183 -20.13 -42.14 -8.77
N ALA A 184 -20.24 -43.47 -8.65
CA ALA A 184 -19.09 -44.37 -8.52
C ALA A 184 -19.03 -45.32 -9.71
N PRO A 185 -17.83 -45.71 -10.22
CA PRO A 185 -16.52 -45.28 -9.73
C PRO A 185 -16.08 -43.95 -10.33
N PHE A 186 -15.72 -42.98 -9.49
CA PHE A 186 -15.25 -41.69 -9.95
C PHE A 186 -13.72 -41.66 -10.09
N HIS A 187 -13.01 -42.10 -9.06
CA HIS A 187 -11.55 -42.17 -9.02
C HIS A 187 -11.07 -43.31 -8.13
N TYR A 188 -10.03 -44.01 -8.57
CA TYR A 188 -9.34 -45.03 -7.80
C TYR A 188 -7.91 -44.56 -7.45
N ASP A 189 -7.64 -44.48 -6.16
CA ASP A 189 -6.33 -44.17 -5.64
C ASP A 189 -5.56 -45.47 -5.39
N SER A 190 -4.63 -45.78 -6.29
CA SER A 190 -3.83 -47.00 -6.21
C SER A 190 -2.86 -47.04 -5.03
N LYS A 191 -2.49 -45.90 -4.46
CA LYS A 191 -1.57 -45.83 -3.31
C LYS A 191 -2.28 -46.22 -2.02
N LEU A 192 -3.54 -45.87 -1.90
CA LEU A 192 -4.35 -46.15 -0.72
C LEU A 192 -5.26 -47.35 -0.91
N ASP A 193 -5.26 -47.96 -2.11
CA ASP A 193 -6.24 -49.00 -2.51
C ASP A 193 -7.68 -48.55 -2.20
N TYR A 194 -8.00 -47.35 -2.61
CA TYR A 194 -9.23 -46.69 -2.23
C TYR A 194 -10.02 -46.18 -3.45
N GLN A 195 -11.27 -46.59 -3.52
CA GLN A 195 -12.25 -46.09 -4.50
C GLN A 195 -13.02 -44.91 -3.89
N TRP A 196 -13.07 -43.79 -4.60
CA TRP A 196 -13.90 -42.65 -4.18
C TRP A 196 -15.38 -43.07 -4.10
N ARG A 197 -16.00 -42.73 -2.96
CA ARG A 197 -17.37 -43.14 -2.67
C ARG A 197 -18.36 -42.06 -3.10
N GLU A 198 -19.43 -42.49 -3.76
CA GLU A 198 -20.58 -41.66 -4.11
C GLU A 198 -21.16 -40.97 -2.86
N GLY A 199 -21.67 -39.76 -3.04
CA GLY A 199 -22.27 -38.95 -1.95
C GLY A 199 -21.30 -38.40 -0.91
N ARG A 200 -19.98 -38.69 -1.00
CA ARG A 200 -19.00 -38.13 -0.10
C ARG A 200 -18.54 -36.75 -0.56
N LYS A 201 -18.30 -35.88 0.44
CA LYS A 201 -17.82 -34.52 0.26
C LYS A 201 -16.40 -34.53 -0.29
N VAL A 202 -16.17 -33.66 -1.25
CA VAL A 202 -14.87 -33.39 -1.86
C VAL A 202 -14.48 -31.94 -1.56
N THR A 203 -13.25 -31.71 -1.21
CA THR A 203 -12.68 -30.38 -1.08
C THR A 203 -11.76 -30.08 -2.25
N ALA A 204 -11.75 -28.84 -2.73
CA ALA A 204 -10.84 -28.37 -3.76
C ALA A 204 -9.88 -27.34 -3.20
N ALA A 205 -8.60 -27.51 -3.53
CA ALA A 205 -7.60 -26.48 -3.34
C ALA A 205 -6.98 -26.11 -4.68
N ARG A 206 -6.68 -24.84 -4.87
CA ARG A 206 -6.09 -24.32 -6.10
C ARG A 206 -4.93 -23.42 -5.81
N LEU A 207 -3.91 -23.57 -6.63
CA LEU A 207 -2.75 -22.72 -6.66
C LEU A 207 -2.61 -22.16 -8.07
N SER A 208 -2.61 -20.85 -8.24
CA SER A 208 -2.51 -20.27 -9.59
C SER A 208 -1.57 -19.05 -9.61
N LEU A 209 -0.85 -18.96 -10.71
CA LEU A 209 -0.07 -17.79 -11.11
C LEU A 209 -0.80 -17.10 -12.26
N ASN A 210 -1.13 -15.82 -12.08
CA ASN A 210 -1.86 -15.05 -13.06
C ASN A 210 -1.04 -13.86 -13.51
N ILE A 211 -1.12 -13.57 -14.80
CA ILE A 211 -0.60 -12.34 -15.39
C ILE A 211 -1.77 -11.51 -15.90
N GLY A 212 -1.82 -10.24 -15.52
CA GLY A 212 -2.85 -9.31 -15.95
C GLY A 212 -2.24 -8.04 -16.53
N TYR A 213 -2.98 -7.41 -17.42
CA TYR A 213 -2.57 -6.13 -18.03
C TYR A 213 -3.71 -5.12 -17.90
N ARG A 214 -3.43 -3.97 -17.25
CA ARG A 214 -4.41 -2.90 -17.06
C ARG A 214 -4.60 -2.12 -18.36
N VAL A 215 -5.76 -2.33 -19.00
CA VAL A 215 -6.11 -1.67 -20.28
C VAL A 215 -6.88 -0.36 -20.07
N LEU A 216 -7.56 -0.23 -18.94
CA LEU A 216 -8.26 0.98 -18.53
C LEU A 216 -7.87 1.31 -17.09
N ASP A 217 -7.42 2.54 -16.86
CA ASP A 217 -7.12 3.06 -15.52
C ASP A 217 -7.76 4.44 -15.36
N ARG A 218 -8.82 4.48 -14.59
CA ARG A 218 -9.55 5.70 -14.23
C ARG A 218 -9.55 5.87 -12.72
N PRO A 219 -9.78 7.08 -12.20
CA PRO A 219 -9.72 7.33 -10.76
C PRO A 219 -10.56 6.39 -9.90
N TYR A 220 -11.71 5.94 -10.43
CA TYR A 220 -12.68 5.11 -9.71
C TYR A 220 -12.66 3.65 -10.15
N ILE A 221 -12.31 3.37 -11.39
CA ILE A 221 -12.44 2.04 -12.00
C ILE A 221 -11.22 1.73 -12.85
N SER A 222 -10.73 0.50 -12.74
CA SER A 222 -9.75 -0.03 -13.67
C SER A 222 -10.19 -1.40 -14.20
N LEU A 223 -9.82 -1.70 -15.45
CA LEU A 223 -10.12 -2.94 -16.14
C LEU A 223 -8.81 -3.62 -16.56
N ALA A 224 -8.68 -4.89 -16.25
CA ALA A 224 -7.51 -5.68 -16.60
C ALA A 224 -7.89 -7.10 -17.05
N PRO A 225 -7.76 -7.44 -18.33
CA PRO A 225 -7.73 -8.83 -18.75
C PRO A 225 -6.56 -9.56 -18.10
N PHE A 226 -6.77 -10.86 -17.82
CA PHE A 226 -5.72 -11.70 -17.25
C PHE A 226 -5.79 -13.12 -17.79
N ALA A 227 -4.64 -13.79 -17.74
CA ALA A 227 -4.50 -15.21 -17.97
C ALA A 227 -3.77 -15.84 -16.79
N GLY A 228 -4.07 -17.11 -16.49
CA GLY A 228 -3.45 -17.80 -15.37
C GLY A 228 -3.24 -19.28 -15.64
N VAL A 229 -2.21 -19.80 -15.00
CA VAL A 229 -1.88 -21.23 -14.98
C VAL A 229 -1.72 -21.68 -13.54
N GLY A 230 -1.98 -22.94 -13.26
CA GLY A 230 -1.84 -23.43 -11.91
C GLY A 230 -2.12 -24.90 -11.77
N TYR A 231 -2.33 -25.29 -10.52
CA TYR A 231 -2.71 -26.65 -10.13
C TYR A 231 -3.99 -26.62 -9.33
N MET A 232 -4.78 -27.64 -9.50
CA MET A 232 -5.97 -27.94 -8.72
C MET A 232 -5.81 -29.31 -8.08
N SER A 233 -6.12 -29.43 -6.80
CA SER A 233 -6.29 -30.71 -6.13
C SER A 233 -7.72 -30.84 -5.68
N LEU A 234 -8.28 -32.05 -5.89
CA LEU A 234 -9.51 -32.50 -5.29
C LEU A 234 -9.17 -33.54 -4.25
N SER A 235 -9.74 -33.43 -3.06
CA SER A 235 -9.42 -34.34 -1.94
C SER A 235 -10.69 -34.89 -1.33
N GLN A 236 -10.76 -36.24 -1.21
CA GLN A 236 -11.80 -36.91 -0.46
C GLN A 236 -11.24 -37.55 0.80
N LYS A 237 -11.86 -37.28 1.95
CA LYS A 237 -11.51 -37.92 3.22
C LYS A 237 -11.88 -39.40 3.16
N THR A 238 -10.92 -40.30 3.39
CA THR A 238 -11.14 -41.75 3.42
C THR A 238 -11.58 -42.23 4.82
N ASN A 239 -11.90 -43.54 4.93
CA ASN A 239 -12.07 -44.19 6.23
C ASN A 239 -10.83 -44.98 6.64
N LEU A 240 -9.74 -44.88 5.89
CA LEU A 240 -8.51 -45.56 6.15
C LEU A 240 -7.65 -44.73 7.10
N PRO A 241 -6.89 -45.33 8.00
CA PRO A 241 -5.94 -44.60 8.83
C PRO A 241 -4.85 -43.95 7.95
N ASP A 242 -4.39 -42.76 8.34
CA ASP A 242 -3.28 -42.12 7.66
C ASP A 242 -2.01 -42.94 7.90
N PRO A 243 -1.25 -43.32 6.86
CA PRO A 243 0.00 -44.06 7.02
C PRO A 243 1.03 -43.41 7.93
N ASN A 244 0.98 -42.07 8.04
CA ASN A 244 1.90 -41.29 8.85
C ASN A 244 1.35 -40.95 10.24
N ASN A 245 0.03 -41.12 10.46
CA ASN A 245 -0.62 -40.81 11.72
C ASN A 245 -1.90 -41.62 11.91
N ALA A 246 -1.78 -42.75 12.62
CA ALA A 246 -2.89 -43.68 12.82
C ALA A 246 -4.14 -43.11 13.52
N GLU A 247 -4.02 -41.95 14.17
CA GLU A 247 -5.16 -41.26 14.80
C GLU A 247 -5.97 -40.43 13.79
N LYS A 248 -5.47 -40.26 12.57
CA LYS A 248 -6.13 -39.46 11.51
C LYS A 248 -6.55 -40.35 10.36
N TYR A 249 -7.53 -39.88 9.63
CA TYR A 249 -7.94 -40.51 8.37
C TYR A 249 -7.10 -40.01 7.21
N ALA A 250 -6.74 -40.92 6.31
CA ALA A 250 -6.04 -40.55 5.09
C ALA A 250 -6.94 -39.77 4.13
N TYR A 251 -6.31 -38.96 3.27
CA TYR A 251 -6.98 -38.30 2.17
C TYR A 251 -6.54 -38.93 0.86
N SER A 252 -7.52 -39.17 -0.01
CA SER A 252 -7.26 -39.55 -1.39
C SER A 252 -7.33 -38.28 -2.24
N ASP A 253 -6.23 -37.98 -2.93
CA ASP A 253 -6.05 -36.76 -3.66
C ASP A 253 -5.98 -37.03 -5.17
N LEU A 254 -6.62 -36.13 -5.91
CA LEU A 254 -6.60 -36.10 -7.36
C LEU A 254 -6.08 -34.76 -7.80
N TYR A 255 -5.00 -34.74 -8.58
CA TYR A 255 -4.33 -33.53 -9.02
C TYR A 255 -4.55 -33.26 -10.50
N GLY A 256 -4.55 -31.98 -10.85
CA GLY A 256 -4.67 -31.58 -12.24
C GLY A 256 -4.07 -30.20 -12.52
N GLN A 257 -3.89 -29.97 -13.81
CA GLN A 257 -3.51 -28.65 -14.31
C GLN A 257 -4.74 -27.74 -14.41
N TYR A 258 -4.54 -26.46 -14.13
CA TYR A 258 -5.59 -25.47 -14.10
C TYR A 258 -5.17 -24.25 -14.92
N TYR A 259 -5.98 -23.88 -15.90
CA TYR A 259 -5.78 -22.73 -16.77
C TYR A 259 -7.00 -21.83 -16.68
N ARG A 260 -6.79 -20.53 -16.57
CA ARG A 260 -7.89 -19.59 -16.54
C ARG A 260 -7.62 -18.33 -17.35
N LEU A 261 -8.70 -17.75 -17.87
CA LEU A 261 -8.68 -16.52 -18.65
C LEU A 261 -9.90 -15.69 -18.27
N GLY A 262 -9.70 -14.38 -18.05
CA GLY A 262 -10.80 -13.57 -17.58
C GLY A 262 -10.53 -12.08 -17.53
N LEU A 263 -11.40 -11.39 -16.83
CA LEU A 263 -11.37 -9.93 -16.64
C LEU A 263 -11.45 -9.60 -15.16
N ASN A 264 -10.61 -8.66 -14.75
CA ASN A 264 -10.67 -7.99 -13.46
C ASN A 264 -11.29 -6.61 -13.64
N LEU A 265 -12.33 -6.31 -12.90
CA LEU A 265 -12.89 -4.99 -12.71
C LEU A 265 -12.55 -4.53 -11.29
N ASP A 266 -11.68 -3.55 -11.17
CA ASP A 266 -11.29 -2.98 -9.89
C ASP A 266 -12.05 -1.68 -9.63
N TRP A 267 -12.71 -1.60 -8.50
CA TRP A 267 -13.31 -0.38 -7.99
C TRP A 267 -12.42 0.19 -6.89
N ASN A 268 -11.87 1.38 -7.12
CA ASN A 268 -11.02 2.07 -6.16
C ASN A 268 -11.84 2.61 -4.98
N LEU A 269 -11.66 2.02 -3.81
CA LEU A 269 -12.34 2.40 -2.56
C LEU A 269 -11.62 3.55 -1.86
N GLY A 270 -10.30 3.64 -2.02
CA GLY A 270 -9.50 4.68 -1.41
C GLY A 270 -8.05 4.65 -1.84
N ARG A 271 -7.44 5.82 -1.82
CA ARG A 271 -6.03 6.03 -2.13
C ARG A 271 -5.40 6.83 -1.00
N SER A 272 -4.27 6.39 -0.50
CA SER A 272 -3.57 7.10 0.56
C SER A 272 -2.08 7.09 0.33
N LEU A 273 -1.44 8.23 0.59
CA LEU A 273 0.00 8.32 0.70
C LEU A 273 0.37 8.16 2.16
N SER A 274 1.19 7.19 2.50
CA SER A 274 1.82 7.11 3.80
C SER A 274 3.32 7.36 3.62
N ALA A 275 3.82 8.38 4.30
CA ALA A 275 5.24 8.57 4.48
C ALA A 275 5.64 7.68 5.67
N GLY A 276 6.38 6.62 5.39
CA GLY A 276 6.99 5.77 6.42
C GLY A 276 8.48 6.00 6.39
N ILE A 277 9.06 6.29 7.55
CA ILE A 277 10.50 6.29 7.72
C ILE A 277 10.82 5.00 8.45
N SER A 278 11.63 4.20 7.82
CA SER A 278 12.31 3.12 8.49
C SER A 278 13.75 3.55 8.71
N ASP A 279 14.17 3.65 9.96
CA ASP A 279 15.55 3.91 10.36
C ASP A 279 16.49 2.74 10.04
N SER A 280 15.99 1.68 9.43
CA SER A 280 16.80 0.54 9.04
C SER A 280 17.38 0.75 7.65
N GLU A 281 18.68 0.59 7.49
CA GLU A 281 19.42 0.52 6.21
C GLU A 281 19.02 -0.70 5.36
N SER A 282 17.81 -1.22 5.52
CA SER A 282 17.30 -2.33 4.74
C SER A 282 16.98 -1.91 3.30
N LEU A 283 17.02 -2.85 2.38
CA LEU A 283 16.64 -2.71 0.96
C LEU A 283 15.25 -2.09 0.73
N TRP A 284 14.49 -1.86 1.80
CA TRP A 284 13.14 -1.31 1.84
C TRP A 284 13.10 0.16 2.27
N ASN A 285 14.21 0.87 2.26
CA ASN A 285 14.31 2.31 2.57
C ASN A 285 13.59 3.22 1.55
N TYR A 286 12.37 2.84 1.18
CA TYR A 286 11.51 3.67 0.36
C TYR A 286 10.64 4.55 1.25
N ASN A 287 11.01 5.80 1.36
CA ASN A 287 10.42 6.77 2.28
C ASN A 287 8.96 7.15 1.96
N ARG A 288 8.37 6.62 0.89
CA ARG A 288 7.00 6.94 0.49
C ARG A 288 6.32 5.75 -0.12
N VAL A 289 5.22 5.38 0.48
CA VAL A 289 4.38 4.28 0.05
C VAL A 289 3.01 4.83 -0.30
N TYR A 290 2.62 4.64 -1.54
CA TYR A 290 1.27 4.92 -2.01
C TYR A 290 0.44 3.65 -1.92
N ARG A 291 -0.70 3.71 -1.27
CA ARG A 291 -1.61 2.58 -1.11
C ARG A 291 -2.93 2.83 -1.81
N GLU A 292 -3.36 1.85 -2.58
CA GLU A 292 -4.69 1.78 -3.18
C GLU A 292 -5.47 0.64 -2.53
N GLN A 293 -6.67 0.93 -2.09
CA GLN A 293 -7.62 -0.08 -1.61
C GLN A 293 -8.68 -0.27 -2.68
N LYS A 294 -8.89 -1.50 -3.10
CA LYS A 294 -9.79 -1.84 -4.21
C LYS A 294 -10.73 -2.97 -3.85
N ALA A 295 -11.98 -2.85 -4.28
CA ALA A 295 -12.84 -4.01 -4.45
C ALA A 295 -12.64 -4.53 -5.87
N ARG A 296 -12.22 -5.79 -6.03
CA ARG A 296 -12.05 -6.43 -7.32
C ARG A 296 -13.18 -7.40 -7.57
N PHE A 297 -13.81 -7.25 -8.71
CA PHE A 297 -14.72 -8.22 -9.30
C PHE A 297 -13.99 -8.93 -10.42
N GLN A 298 -14.00 -10.25 -10.40
CA GLN A 298 -13.30 -11.06 -11.38
C GLN A 298 -14.29 -12.03 -12.01
N LEU A 299 -14.36 -12.04 -13.36
CA LEU A 299 -15.09 -13.02 -14.14
C LEU A 299 -14.09 -13.79 -14.99
N TYR A 300 -14.17 -15.12 -14.99
CA TYR A 300 -13.24 -15.95 -15.73
C TYR A 300 -13.86 -17.26 -16.21
N GLY A 301 -13.33 -17.75 -17.35
CA GLY A 301 -13.46 -19.14 -17.76
C GLY A 301 -12.20 -19.91 -17.35
N ALA A 302 -12.37 -21.18 -17.00
CA ALA A 302 -11.23 -22.02 -16.69
C ALA A 302 -11.35 -23.39 -17.38
N ARG A 303 -10.18 -23.99 -17.62
CA ARG A 303 -10.00 -25.36 -18.07
C ARG A 303 -9.18 -26.09 -17.02
N THR A 304 -9.71 -27.20 -16.55
CA THR A 304 -9.07 -28.11 -15.59
C THR A 304 -8.81 -29.45 -16.23
N GLN A 305 -7.58 -29.93 -16.17
CA GLN A 305 -7.22 -31.23 -16.66
C GLN A 305 -6.82 -32.10 -15.47
N LEU A 306 -7.74 -33.01 -15.04
CA LEU A 306 -7.51 -33.90 -13.92
C LEU A 306 -6.93 -35.21 -14.41
N SER A 307 -5.91 -35.70 -13.69
CA SER A 307 -5.23 -36.95 -14.00
C SER A 307 -6.19 -38.13 -13.85
N GLY A 308 -6.34 -38.91 -14.90
CA GLY A 308 -7.21 -40.11 -14.88
C GLY A 308 -8.71 -39.88 -15.04
N ILE A 309 -9.18 -38.64 -15.11
CA ILE A 309 -10.60 -38.30 -15.29
C ILE A 309 -10.84 -37.59 -16.61
N GLY A 310 -9.96 -36.63 -16.97
CA GLY A 310 -10.15 -35.91 -18.22
C GLY A 310 -10.07 -34.39 -18.05
N THR A 311 -10.64 -33.68 -19.00
CA THR A 311 -10.66 -32.24 -19.06
C THR A 311 -12.04 -31.69 -18.75
N GLY A 312 -12.13 -30.71 -17.86
CA GLY A 312 -13.36 -29.99 -17.56
C GLY A 312 -13.24 -28.49 -17.84
N TYR A 313 -14.38 -27.87 -18.07
CA TYR A 313 -14.51 -26.45 -18.28
C TYR A 313 -15.40 -25.82 -17.20
N SER A 314 -15.05 -24.64 -16.75
CA SER A 314 -15.81 -23.94 -15.72
C SER A 314 -15.89 -22.46 -15.99
N VAL A 315 -16.90 -21.83 -15.39
CA VAL A 315 -17.01 -20.37 -15.28
C VAL A 315 -16.95 -19.99 -13.81
N GLY A 316 -16.16 -18.97 -13.50
CA GLY A 316 -15.98 -18.51 -12.14
C GLY A 316 -16.19 -17.01 -11.98
N LEU A 317 -16.70 -16.67 -10.80
CA LEU A 317 -16.84 -15.30 -10.32
C LEU A 317 -16.09 -15.18 -9.01
N SER A 318 -15.37 -14.08 -8.82
CA SER A 318 -14.81 -13.77 -7.50
C SER A 318 -14.96 -12.31 -7.14
N ILE A 319 -15.03 -12.07 -5.83
CA ILE A 319 -15.03 -10.74 -5.23
C ILE A 319 -13.90 -10.72 -4.21
N SER A 320 -12.97 -9.78 -4.36
CA SER A 320 -11.84 -9.66 -3.45
C SER A 320 -11.58 -8.22 -3.05
N PHE A 321 -11.03 -8.07 -1.85
CA PHE A 321 -10.44 -6.83 -1.37
C PHE A 321 -8.94 -6.87 -1.64
N ASN A 322 -8.45 -5.87 -2.36
CA ASN A 322 -7.06 -5.77 -2.73
C ASN A 322 -6.43 -4.53 -2.11
N ILE A 323 -5.24 -4.70 -1.57
CA ILE A 323 -4.40 -3.60 -1.10
C ILE A 323 -3.17 -3.57 -2.00
N ASP A 324 -3.13 -2.62 -2.91
CA ASP A 324 -1.96 -2.37 -3.75
C ASP A 324 -1.06 -1.34 -3.05
N THR A 325 0.19 -1.69 -2.88
CA THR A 325 1.20 -0.86 -2.25
C THR A 325 2.25 -0.52 -3.29
N TRP A 326 2.31 0.74 -3.71
CA TRP A 326 3.24 1.23 -4.71
C TRP A 326 4.43 1.92 -4.06
N ILE A 327 5.60 1.66 -4.60
CA ILE A 327 6.83 2.30 -4.17
C ILE A 327 6.98 3.60 -4.95
N ASN A 328 7.14 4.70 -4.25
CA ASN A 328 7.38 6.00 -4.86
C ASN A 328 8.87 6.31 -4.91
N LYS A 329 9.33 6.82 -6.06
CA LYS A 329 10.68 7.34 -6.20
C LYS A 329 10.83 8.60 -5.34
N ARG A 330 11.96 8.76 -4.66
CA ARG A 330 12.37 10.07 -4.17
C ARG A 330 12.44 11.03 -5.36
N LEU A 331 11.74 12.15 -5.26
CA LEU A 331 11.97 13.29 -6.14
C LEU A 331 13.30 13.91 -5.79
#